data_dbab99aef858a039d31780b17bf6d4a7
#
_entry.id   dbab99aef858a039d31780b17bf6d4a7
#
_cell.length_a   1.000
_cell.length_b   1.000
_cell.length_c   1.000
_cell.angle_alpha   90.00
_cell.angle_beta   90.00
_cell.angle_gamma   90.00
#
_symmetry.space_group_name_H-M   'P 1'
#
loop_
_entity.id
_entity.type
_entity.pdbx_description
1 polymer ?
#
loop_
_entity_poly.entity_id
_entity_poly.type
_entity_poly.pdbx_seq_one_letter_code
_entity_poly.pdbx_strand_id
1 'polypeptide(L)'
;FDASRLITLTHLSGEKMDYKHVFNVVFSNYFLALLTPGQGGGGIAQLMFMKKAGVPVAKSTLIIIVRTVMSILFLFLTVPIIFYFDPELVSWMPPSLIALICLFVIFAPALLIFYIVTGRFEKWLVRFCRRFSPKMQESIFLWYRDFEQALFMLGRNPRQVLRAFIESGVSLLCIYGVVPVFIYAFGIRDVPLHIIMGRMCLINLVLYFTPTPGGTGVAEGGFLVMFKPL
;
A
#
# COMPACT_ATOMS: atom_id res chain seq x y z
N PHE A 1 10.20 8.07 -8.96
CA PHE A 1 9.71 6.68 -8.98
C PHE A 1 8.20 6.61 -8.85
N ASP A 2 7.56 7.32 -7.92
CA ASP A 2 6.11 7.27 -7.75
C ASP A 2 5.35 7.79 -8.98
N ALA A 3 5.86 8.83 -9.63
CA ALA A 3 5.36 9.33 -10.91
C ALA A 3 5.53 8.29 -12.04
N SER A 4 6.68 7.61 -12.11
CA SER A 4 6.93 6.54 -13.08
C SER A 4 5.94 5.40 -12.93
N ARG A 5 5.72 4.95 -11.68
CA ARG A 5 4.71 3.93 -11.35
C ARG A 5 3.30 4.33 -11.83
N LEU A 6 2.91 5.57 -11.58
CA LEU A 6 1.60 6.07 -12.00
C LEU A 6 1.46 6.06 -13.53
N ILE A 7 2.50 6.45 -14.26
CA ILE A 7 2.55 6.38 -15.73
C ILE A 7 2.43 4.93 -16.20
N THR A 8 3.19 3.99 -15.63
CA THR A 8 3.13 2.57 -15.97
C THR A 8 1.72 2.01 -15.79
N LEU A 9 1.06 2.33 -14.68
CA LEU A 9 -0.31 1.88 -14.40
C LEU A 9 -1.35 2.53 -15.33
N THR A 10 -1.16 3.82 -15.66
CA THR A 10 -2.03 4.52 -16.62
C THR A 10 -1.92 3.90 -18.01
N HIS A 11 -0.71 3.56 -18.46
CA HIS A 11 -0.52 2.84 -19.72
C HIS A 11 -1.14 1.43 -19.71
N LEU A 12 -1.06 0.71 -18.58
CA LEU A 12 -1.74 -0.59 -18.41
C LEU A 12 -3.25 -0.50 -18.58
N SER A 13 -3.85 0.62 -18.17
CA SER A 13 -5.29 0.88 -18.35
C SER A 13 -5.67 1.32 -19.77
N GLY A 14 -4.68 1.45 -20.68
CA GLY A 14 -4.86 1.91 -22.05
C GLY A 14 -5.01 3.44 -22.18
N GLU A 15 -4.66 4.18 -21.14
CA GLU A 15 -4.69 5.65 -21.13
C GLU A 15 -3.27 6.23 -21.14
N LYS A 16 -3.17 7.52 -21.49
CA LYS A 16 -1.93 8.27 -21.44
C LYS A 16 -2.13 9.53 -20.59
N MET A 17 -1.13 9.87 -19.81
CA MET A 17 -1.14 11.08 -19.01
C MET A 17 0.21 11.79 -19.12
N ASP A 18 0.15 13.12 -19.32
CA ASP A 18 1.35 13.95 -19.40
C ASP A 18 2.05 14.05 -18.05
N TYR A 19 3.37 14.17 -18.04
CA TYR A 19 4.20 14.25 -16.83
C TYR A 19 3.75 15.35 -15.86
N LYS A 20 3.34 16.50 -16.38
CA LYS A 20 2.82 17.62 -15.56
C LYS A 20 1.59 17.21 -14.75
N HIS A 21 0.66 16.50 -15.38
CA HIS A 21 -0.54 15.99 -14.70
C HIS A 21 -0.19 14.91 -13.68
N VAL A 22 0.77 14.04 -14.01
CA VAL A 22 1.25 12.99 -13.09
C VAL A 22 1.83 13.60 -11.82
N PHE A 23 2.65 14.64 -11.93
CA PHE A 23 3.16 15.36 -10.76
C PHE A 23 2.04 15.94 -9.90
N ASN A 24 1.04 16.59 -10.52
CA ASN A 24 -0.09 17.13 -9.79
C ASN A 24 -0.87 16.04 -9.05
N VAL A 25 -1.08 14.87 -9.66
CA VAL A 25 -1.75 13.73 -9.02
C VAL A 25 -0.95 13.24 -7.81
N VAL A 26 0.37 13.06 -7.97
CA VAL A 26 1.23 12.54 -6.90
C VAL A 26 1.31 13.53 -5.72
N PHE A 27 1.58 14.80 -5.97
CA PHE A 27 1.67 15.80 -4.91
C PHE A 27 0.33 16.00 -4.18
N SER A 28 -0.76 16.08 -4.92
CA SER A 28 -2.09 16.22 -4.31
C SER A 28 -2.47 15.00 -3.49
N ASN A 29 -2.06 13.80 -3.91
CA ASN A 29 -2.25 12.58 -3.13
C ASN A 29 -1.57 12.68 -1.76
N TYR A 30 -0.27 12.99 -1.73
CA TYR A 30 0.47 13.09 -0.47
C TYR A 30 -0.09 14.20 0.41
N PHE A 31 -0.37 15.37 -0.15
CA PHE A 31 -0.92 16.51 0.59
C PHE A 31 -2.25 16.16 1.26
N LEU A 32 -3.23 15.63 0.52
CA LEU A 32 -4.54 15.30 1.08
C LEU A 32 -4.53 14.03 1.94
N ALA A 33 -3.62 13.09 1.69
CA ALA A 33 -3.44 11.94 2.56
C ALA A 33 -2.99 12.34 3.98
N LEU A 34 -2.10 13.34 4.09
CA LEU A 34 -1.65 13.86 5.38
C LEU A 34 -2.75 14.58 6.17
N LEU A 35 -3.71 15.22 5.47
CA LEU A 35 -4.77 16.00 6.11
C LEU A 35 -6.00 15.17 6.51
N THR A 36 -6.12 13.96 6.00
CA THR A 36 -7.35 13.16 6.16
C THR A 36 -7.14 11.89 6.96
N PRO A 37 -8.16 11.47 7.73
CA PRO A 37 -8.12 10.20 8.46
C PRO A 37 -7.93 9.02 7.51
N GLY A 38 -7.10 8.06 7.93
CA GLY A 38 -6.83 6.85 7.15
C GLY A 38 -6.23 7.11 5.77
N GLN A 39 -5.63 8.28 5.54
CA GLN A 39 -5.06 8.70 4.25
C GLN A 39 -6.08 8.69 3.08
N GLY A 40 -7.39 8.60 3.38
CA GLY A 40 -8.45 8.45 2.38
C GLY A 40 -8.55 9.61 1.38
N GLY A 41 -8.25 10.84 1.79
CA GLY A 41 -8.24 12.02 0.93
C GLY A 41 -7.22 11.93 -0.20
N GLY A 42 -6.14 11.19 -0.03
CA GLY A 42 -5.16 10.96 -1.09
C GLY A 42 -5.78 10.28 -2.31
N GLY A 43 -6.59 9.23 -2.09
CA GLY A 43 -7.31 8.56 -3.18
C GLY A 43 -8.30 9.47 -3.90
N ILE A 44 -9.04 10.29 -3.14
CA ILE A 44 -9.98 11.28 -3.71
C ILE A 44 -9.24 12.32 -4.55
N ALA A 45 -8.11 12.84 -4.05
CA ALA A 45 -7.26 13.76 -4.80
C ALA A 45 -6.79 13.17 -6.12
N GLN A 46 -6.25 11.94 -6.08
CA GLN A 46 -5.83 11.24 -7.29
C GLN A 46 -6.97 11.15 -8.30
N LEU A 47 -8.17 10.73 -7.87
CA LEU A 47 -9.34 10.62 -8.74
C LEU A 47 -9.69 11.94 -9.42
N MET A 48 -9.71 13.04 -8.64
CA MET A 48 -10.03 14.38 -9.15
C MET A 48 -9.01 14.87 -10.17
N PHE A 49 -7.71 14.72 -9.88
CA PHE A 49 -6.66 15.21 -10.77
C PHE A 49 -6.48 14.31 -12.01
N MET A 50 -6.68 13.00 -11.91
CA MET A 50 -6.70 12.08 -13.05
C MET A 50 -7.88 12.38 -13.98
N LYS A 51 -9.07 12.68 -13.42
CA LYS A 51 -10.23 13.14 -14.20
C LYS A 51 -9.94 14.45 -14.94
N LYS A 52 -9.27 15.42 -14.30
CA LYS A 52 -8.83 16.67 -14.95
C LYS A 52 -7.81 16.43 -16.06
N ALA A 53 -7.01 15.37 -15.96
CA ALA A 53 -6.06 14.94 -16.98
C ALA A 53 -6.72 14.17 -18.14
N GLY A 54 -8.05 13.98 -18.13
CA GLY A 54 -8.79 13.28 -19.17
C GLY A 54 -8.93 11.78 -18.97
N VAL A 55 -8.43 11.22 -17.86
CA VAL A 55 -8.57 9.78 -17.57
C VAL A 55 -9.99 9.49 -17.05
N PRO A 56 -10.73 8.52 -17.64
CA PRO A 56 -12.06 8.14 -17.17
C PRO A 56 -12.07 7.74 -15.69
N VAL A 57 -13.11 8.12 -14.95
CA VAL A 57 -13.24 7.88 -13.51
C VAL A 57 -13.09 6.40 -13.17
N ALA A 58 -13.75 5.50 -13.91
CA ALA A 58 -13.65 4.06 -13.70
C ALA A 58 -12.20 3.55 -13.81
N LYS A 59 -11.45 4.00 -14.84
CA LYS A 59 -10.05 3.62 -15.01
C LYS A 59 -9.16 4.25 -13.92
N SER A 60 -9.43 5.49 -13.52
CA SER A 60 -8.73 6.15 -12.42
C SER A 60 -8.90 5.38 -11.11
N THR A 61 -10.11 4.93 -10.80
CA THR A 61 -10.40 4.10 -9.62
C THR A 61 -9.60 2.80 -9.66
N LEU A 62 -9.59 2.09 -10.81
CA LEU A 62 -8.79 0.87 -10.98
C LEU A 62 -7.30 1.10 -10.74
N ILE A 63 -6.74 2.17 -11.31
CA ILE A 63 -5.32 2.53 -11.14
C ILE A 63 -5.00 2.79 -9.67
N ILE A 64 -5.85 3.53 -8.95
CA ILE A 64 -5.67 3.85 -7.53
C ILE A 64 -5.70 2.55 -6.69
N ILE A 65 -6.66 1.67 -6.94
CA ILE A 65 -6.77 0.38 -6.24
C ILE A 65 -5.52 -0.47 -6.47
N VAL A 66 -5.12 -0.65 -7.72
CA VAL A 66 -3.91 -1.42 -8.08
C VAL A 66 -2.67 -0.84 -7.41
N ARG A 67 -2.51 0.47 -7.44
CA ARG A 67 -1.40 1.17 -6.80
C ARG A 67 -1.33 0.89 -5.30
N THR A 68 -2.47 0.97 -4.63
CA THR A 68 -2.58 0.71 -3.18
C THR A 68 -2.28 -0.76 -2.86
N VAL A 69 -2.89 -1.68 -3.61
CA VAL A 69 -2.66 -3.13 -3.44
C VAL A 69 -1.20 -3.49 -3.62
N MET A 70 -0.53 -2.95 -4.65
CA MET A 70 0.90 -3.21 -4.88
C MET A 70 1.77 -2.69 -3.73
N SER A 71 1.46 -1.50 -3.18
CA SER A 71 2.19 -0.95 -2.04
C SER A 71 2.01 -1.79 -0.78
N ILE A 72 0.79 -2.19 -0.47
CA ILE A 72 0.49 -3.05 0.68
C ILE A 72 1.14 -4.43 0.51
N LEU A 73 1.04 -5.02 -0.68
CA LEU A 73 1.66 -6.32 -0.97
C LEU A 73 3.18 -6.25 -0.82
N PHE A 74 3.83 -5.18 -1.29
CA PHE A 74 5.25 -4.97 -1.10
C PHE A 74 5.62 -4.93 0.39
N LEU A 75 4.88 -4.14 1.19
CA LEU A 75 5.11 -4.06 2.64
C LEU A 75 4.90 -5.42 3.32
N PHE A 76 3.88 -6.16 2.97
CA PHE A 76 3.68 -7.51 3.51
C PHE A 76 4.85 -8.44 3.18
N LEU A 77 5.34 -8.42 1.96
CA LEU A 77 6.47 -9.26 1.56
C LEU A 77 7.79 -8.86 2.25
N THR A 78 7.92 -7.62 2.72
CA THR A 78 9.10 -7.19 3.48
C THR A 78 9.08 -7.68 4.94
N VAL A 79 7.93 -8.00 5.54
CA VAL A 79 7.82 -8.41 6.95
C VAL A 79 8.71 -9.61 7.31
N PRO A 80 8.65 -10.76 6.62
CA PRO A 80 9.52 -11.88 6.94
C PRO A 80 11.00 -11.58 6.71
N ILE A 81 11.33 -10.73 5.74
CA ILE A 81 12.70 -10.29 5.48
C ILE A 81 13.21 -9.45 6.66
N ILE A 82 12.38 -8.54 7.18
CA ILE A 82 12.72 -7.70 8.33
C ILE A 82 12.96 -8.56 9.57
N PHE A 83 12.09 -9.51 9.86
CA PHE A 83 12.24 -10.41 11.01
C PHE A 83 13.49 -11.28 10.94
N TYR A 84 13.93 -11.62 9.72
CA TYR A 84 15.18 -12.36 9.51
C TYR A 84 16.42 -11.48 9.78
N PHE A 85 16.42 -10.21 9.34
CA PHE A 85 17.57 -9.32 9.49
C PHE A 85 17.61 -8.55 10.81
N ASP A 86 16.48 -8.40 11.51
CA ASP A 86 16.35 -7.72 12.81
C ASP A 86 15.66 -8.65 13.83
N PRO A 87 16.34 -9.71 14.27
CA PRO A 87 15.76 -10.66 15.22
C PRO A 87 15.49 -10.03 16.60
N GLU A 88 16.17 -8.94 16.94
CA GLU A 88 15.97 -8.23 18.22
C GLU A 88 14.55 -7.68 18.33
N LEU A 89 13.98 -7.23 17.21
CA LEU A 89 12.61 -6.70 17.13
C LEU A 89 11.55 -7.69 17.62
N VAL A 90 11.80 -8.97 17.40
CA VAL A 90 10.88 -10.08 17.71
C VAL A 90 11.39 -11.00 18.80
N SER A 91 12.48 -10.63 19.51
CA SER A 91 13.13 -11.46 20.54
C SER A 91 12.19 -11.86 21.68
N TRP A 92 11.17 -11.07 21.96
CA TRP A 92 10.12 -11.34 22.95
C TRP A 92 9.03 -12.31 22.47
N MET A 93 9.01 -12.65 21.16
CA MET A 93 8.02 -13.56 20.59
C MET A 93 8.57 -14.98 20.50
N PRO A 94 7.75 -16.01 20.76
CA PRO A 94 8.16 -17.39 20.51
C PRO A 94 8.36 -17.65 19.00
N PRO A 95 9.36 -18.44 18.60
CA PRO A 95 9.65 -18.71 17.18
C PRO A 95 8.46 -19.26 16.38
N SER A 96 7.57 -20.01 17.02
CA SER A 96 6.35 -20.53 16.41
C SER A 96 5.37 -19.41 16.01
N LEU A 97 5.27 -18.37 16.83
CA LEU A 97 4.41 -17.21 16.53
C LEU A 97 4.99 -16.39 15.38
N ILE A 98 6.30 -16.19 15.34
CA ILE A 98 6.99 -15.51 14.24
C ILE A 98 6.74 -16.28 12.93
N ALA A 99 6.93 -17.59 12.92
CA ALA A 99 6.68 -18.44 11.77
C ALA A 99 5.21 -18.35 11.30
N LEU A 100 4.26 -18.36 12.25
CA LEU A 100 2.83 -18.23 11.95
C LEU A 100 2.51 -16.87 11.31
N ILE A 101 3.05 -15.77 11.84
CA ILE A 101 2.89 -14.43 11.29
C ILE A 101 3.45 -14.34 9.86
N CYS A 102 4.68 -14.82 9.65
CA CYS A 102 5.31 -14.84 8.32
C CYS A 102 4.49 -15.65 7.31
N LEU A 103 4.03 -16.83 7.72
CA LEU A 103 3.18 -17.69 6.90
C LEU A 103 1.85 -17.00 6.57
N PHE A 104 1.19 -16.40 7.54
CA PHE A 104 -0.06 -15.67 7.36
C PHE A 104 0.14 -14.48 6.40
N VAL A 105 1.18 -13.68 6.60
CA VAL A 105 1.49 -12.50 5.79
C VAL A 105 1.75 -12.86 4.32
N ILE A 106 2.38 -14.00 4.05
CA ILE A 106 2.65 -14.47 2.68
C ILE A 106 1.40 -15.10 2.06
N PHE A 107 0.72 -15.99 2.79
CA PHE A 107 -0.36 -16.79 2.22
C PHE A 107 -1.72 -16.11 2.23
N ALA A 108 -2.01 -15.18 3.17
CA ALA A 108 -3.31 -14.53 3.23
C ALA A 108 -3.62 -13.69 1.99
N PRO A 109 -2.71 -12.84 1.46
CA PRO A 109 -2.94 -12.14 0.20
C PRO A 109 -3.11 -13.07 -0.99
N ALA A 110 -2.32 -14.14 -1.08
CA ALA A 110 -2.42 -15.12 -2.16
C ALA A 110 -3.75 -15.88 -2.11
N LEU A 111 -4.18 -16.30 -0.91
CA LEU A 111 -5.49 -16.92 -0.68
C LEU A 111 -6.63 -15.97 -1.01
N LEU A 112 -6.54 -14.72 -0.61
CA LEU A 112 -7.55 -13.70 -0.92
C LEU A 112 -7.69 -13.51 -2.43
N ILE A 113 -6.59 -13.35 -3.15
CA ILE A 113 -6.57 -13.23 -4.61
C ILE A 113 -7.19 -14.48 -5.25
N PHE A 114 -6.77 -15.67 -4.82
CA PHE A 114 -7.34 -16.94 -5.30
C PHE A 114 -8.86 -17.02 -5.06
N TYR A 115 -9.32 -16.60 -3.89
CA TYR A 115 -10.74 -16.62 -3.51
C TYR A 115 -11.58 -15.65 -4.37
N ILE A 116 -11.00 -14.49 -4.72
CA ILE A 116 -11.64 -13.49 -5.59
C ILE A 116 -11.69 -14.01 -7.03
N VAL A 117 -10.57 -14.48 -7.58
CA VAL A 117 -10.47 -14.96 -8.96
C VAL A 117 -11.38 -16.18 -9.20
N THR A 118 -11.61 -17.02 -8.20
CA THR A 118 -12.53 -18.17 -8.29
C THR A 118 -14.01 -17.82 -8.12
N GLY A 119 -14.36 -16.54 -7.92
CA GLY A 119 -15.73 -16.07 -7.71
C GLY A 119 -16.38 -16.57 -6.40
N ARG A 120 -15.61 -17.23 -5.54
CA ARG A 120 -16.09 -17.70 -4.24
C ARG A 120 -16.31 -16.56 -3.26
N PHE A 121 -15.50 -15.52 -3.37
CA PHE A 121 -15.59 -14.32 -2.55
C PHE A 121 -16.90 -13.57 -2.79
N GLU A 122 -17.35 -13.47 -4.04
CA GLU A 122 -18.63 -12.85 -4.38
C GLU A 122 -19.81 -13.53 -3.66
N LYS A 123 -19.85 -14.87 -3.68
CA LYS A 123 -20.91 -15.65 -2.98
C LYS A 123 -20.90 -15.41 -1.47
N TRP A 124 -19.73 -15.31 -0.88
CA TRP A 124 -19.57 -14.98 0.54
C TRP A 124 -19.99 -13.55 0.81
N LEU A 125 -19.57 -12.60 -0.02
CA LEU A 125 -19.89 -11.17 0.08
C LEU A 125 -21.41 -10.93 0.01
N VAL A 126 -22.10 -11.55 -0.96
CA VAL A 126 -23.56 -11.49 -1.09
C VAL A 126 -24.24 -11.93 0.20
N ARG A 127 -23.78 -13.04 0.79
CA ARG A 127 -24.35 -13.57 2.04
C ARG A 127 -24.11 -12.64 3.22
N PHE A 128 -22.93 -12.04 3.31
CA PHE A 128 -22.54 -11.10 4.35
C PHE A 128 -23.30 -9.77 4.21
N CYS A 129 -23.43 -9.25 2.99
CA CYS A 129 -24.06 -7.96 2.70
C CYS A 129 -25.58 -7.95 2.95
N ARG A 130 -26.23 -9.11 3.00
CA ARG A 130 -27.68 -9.18 3.32
C ARG A 130 -28.07 -8.53 4.65
N ARG A 131 -27.10 -8.27 5.53
CA ARG A 131 -27.31 -7.63 6.84
C ARG A 131 -27.26 -6.09 6.79
N PHE A 132 -26.86 -5.50 5.64
CA PHE A 132 -26.68 -4.06 5.49
C PHE A 132 -27.82 -3.42 4.70
N SER A 133 -27.92 -2.08 4.77
CA SER A 133 -28.90 -1.33 3.99
C SER A 133 -28.67 -1.47 2.47
N PRO A 134 -29.71 -1.35 1.62
CA PRO A 134 -29.58 -1.50 0.17
C PRO A 134 -28.53 -0.59 -0.46
N LYS A 135 -28.44 0.66 -0.01
CA LYS A 135 -27.42 1.62 -0.49
C LYS A 135 -25.99 1.18 -0.15
N MET A 136 -25.81 0.59 1.03
CA MET A 136 -24.50 0.10 1.46
C MET A 136 -24.11 -1.18 0.70
N GLN A 137 -25.07 -2.05 0.43
CA GLN A 137 -24.86 -3.23 -0.42
C GLN A 137 -24.36 -2.83 -1.80
N GLU A 138 -25.03 -1.88 -2.47
CA GLU A 138 -24.67 -1.39 -3.79
C GLU A 138 -23.25 -0.82 -3.81
N SER A 139 -22.88 0.01 -2.82
CA SER A 139 -21.53 0.56 -2.69
C SER A 139 -20.47 -0.51 -2.52
N ILE A 140 -20.71 -1.54 -1.71
CA ILE A 140 -19.78 -2.66 -1.48
C ILE A 140 -19.61 -3.49 -2.78
N PHE A 141 -20.71 -3.74 -3.51
CA PHE A 141 -20.65 -4.48 -4.76
C PHE A 141 -19.93 -3.71 -5.87
N LEU A 142 -20.12 -2.41 -5.98
CA LEU A 142 -19.38 -1.56 -6.91
C LEU A 142 -17.89 -1.61 -6.61
N TRP A 143 -17.51 -1.43 -5.34
CA TRP A 143 -16.11 -1.52 -4.91
C TRP A 143 -15.50 -2.90 -5.19
N TYR A 144 -16.22 -3.98 -4.95
CA TYR A 144 -15.78 -5.33 -5.25
C TYR A 144 -15.54 -5.55 -6.76
N ARG A 145 -16.47 -5.09 -7.61
CA ARG A 145 -16.32 -5.14 -9.07
C ARG A 145 -15.09 -4.37 -9.56
N ASP A 146 -14.88 -3.17 -9.03
CA ASP A 146 -13.70 -2.37 -9.36
C ASP A 146 -12.42 -3.10 -8.96
N PHE A 147 -12.42 -3.74 -7.79
CA PHE A 147 -11.27 -4.53 -7.32
C PHE A 147 -11.01 -5.77 -8.18
N GLU A 148 -12.05 -6.50 -8.54
CA GLU A 148 -11.97 -7.66 -9.44
C GLU A 148 -11.43 -7.25 -10.83
N GLN A 149 -11.94 -6.18 -11.40
CA GLN A 149 -11.45 -5.63 -12.68
C GLN A 149 -9.98 -5.20 -12.57
N ALA A 150 -9.57 -4.64 -11.44
CA ALA A 150 -8.18 -4.31 -11.19
C ALA A 150 -7.27 -5.55 -11.21
N LEU A 151 -7.69 -6.65 -10.58
CA LEU A 151 -6.96 -7.91 -10.63
C LEU A 151 -6.86 -8.49 -12.04
N PHE A 152 -7.95 -8.46 -12.81
CA PHE A 152 -7.93 -8.91 -14.20
C PHE A 152 -7.02 -8.04 -15.10
N MET A 153 -7.00 -6.73 -14.86
CA MET A 153 -6.08 -5.82 -15.56
C MET A 153 -4.61 -6.21 -15.31
N LEU A 154 -4.29 -6.57 -14.07
CA LEU A 154 -2.95 -7.06 -13.69
C LEU A 154 -2.58 -8.36 -14.42
N GLY A 155 -3.53 -9.28 -14.63
CA GLY A 155 -3.29 -10.54 -15.31
C GLY A 155 -2.95 -10.42 -16.80
N ARG A 156 -3.32 -9.31 -17.45
CA ARG A 156 -3.14 -9.13 -18.91
C ARG A 156 -1.69 -8.93 -19.35
N ASN A 157 -0.86 -8.32 -18.50
CA ASN A 157 0.50 -7.94 -18.90
C ASN A 157 1.51 -8.11 -17.76
N PRO A 158 1.95 -9.35 -17.47
CA PRO A 158 2.74 -9.67 -16.27
C PRO A 158 4.06 -8.90 -16.19
N ARG A 159 4.69 -8.57 -17.34
CA ARG A 159 5.93 -7.79 -17.38
C ARG A 159 5.73 -6.36 -16.87
N GLN A 160 4.65 -5.71 -17.30
CA GLN A 160 4.34 -4.34 -16.85
C GLN A 160 3.88 -4.33 -15.40
N VAL A 161 3.19 -5.37 -14.96
CA VAL A 161 2.82 -5.56 -13.55
C VAL A 161 4.06 -5.71 -12.66
N LEU A 162 5.01 -6.55 -13.07
CA LEU A 162 6.27 -6.72 -12.35
C LEU A 162 7.05 -5.39 -12.29
N ARG A 163 7.10 -4.65 -13.41
CA ARG A 163 7.71 -3.31 -13.44
C ARG A 163 7.02 -2.36 -12.46
N ALA A 164 5.69 -2.27 -12.49
CA ALA A 164 4.93 -1.41 -11.57
C ALA A 164 5.12 -1.82 -10.10
N PHE A 165 5.26 -3.12 -9.83
CA PHE A 165 5.56 -3.64 -8.49
C PHE A 165 6.95 -3.24 -8.02
N ILE A 166 7.98 -3.36 -8.86
CA ILE A 166 9.35 -2.93 -8.57
C ILE A 166 9.37 -1.40 -8.36
N GLU A 167 8.73 -0.63 -9.24
CA GLU A 167 8.60 0.83 -9.09
C GLU A 167 7.89 1.21 -7.78
N SER A 168 6.92 0.41 -7.32
CA SER A 168 6.25 0.59 -6.03
C SER A 168 7.23 0.39 -4.86
N GLY A 169 8.00 -0.68 -4.89
CA GLY A 169 9.00 -0.98 -3.88
C GLY A 169 10.06 0.10 -3.80
N VAL A 170 10.64 0.48 -4.95
CA VAL A 170 11.67 1.53 -5.01
C VAL A 170 11.11 2.87 -4.52
N SER A 171 9.88 3.23 -4.90
CA SER A 171 9.23 4.46 -4.44
C SER A 171 9.08 4.49 -2.92
N LEU A 172 8.60 3.40 -2.32
CA LEU A 172 8.45 3.28 -0.86
C LEU A 172 9.80 3.34 -0.15
N LEU A 173 10.80 2.59 -0.63
CA LEU A 173 12.14 2.62 -0.06
C LEU A 173 12.80 4.00 -0.15
N CYS A 174 12.58 4.75 -1.24
CA CYS A 174 13.07 6.12 -1.35
C CYS A 174 12.41 7.06 -0.33
N ILE A 175 11.10 6.93 -0.09
CA ILE A 175 10.39 7.72 0.91
C ILE A 175 10.90 7.39 2.32
N TYR A 176 11.04 6.10 2.65
CA TYR A 176 11.52 5.66 3.96
C TYR A 176 13.01 5.93 4.17
N GLY A 177 13.78 5.99 3.08
CA GLY A 177 15.21 6.32 3.08
C GLY A 177 15.54 7.73 3.58
N VAL A 178 14.55 8.61 3.72
CA VAL A 178 14.72 9.94 4.34
C VAL A 178 15.06 9.81 5.83
N VAL A 179 14.46 8.85 6.54
CA VAL A 179 14.67 8.66 7.99
C VAL A 179 16.11 8.28 8.33
N PRO A 180 16.76 7.28 7.70
CA PRO A 180 18.17 7.00 7.96
C PRO A 180 19.09 8.20 7.70
N VAL A 181 18.79 9.01 6.69
CA VAL A 181 19.57 10.24 6.43
C VAL A 181 19.55 11.17 7.63
N PHE A 182 18.38 11.38 8.25
CA PHE A 182 18.27 12.18 9.48
C PHE A 182 19.00 11.53 10.65
N ILE A 183 18.80 10.22 10.90
CA ILE A 183 19.47 9.50 11.99
C ILE A 183 20.99 9.64 11.88
N TYR A 184 21.54 9.44 10.69
CA TYR A 184 22.98 9.57 10.45
C TYR A 184 23.48 11.02 10.52
N ALA A 185 22.65 12.00 10.13
CA ALA A 185 22.96 13.43 10.28
C ALA A 185 23.05 13.86 11.75
N PHE A 186 22.28 13.25 12.65
CA PHE A 186 22.38 13.45 14.10
C PHE A 186 23.57 12.71 14.75
N GLY A 187 24.41 12.05 13.95
CA GLY A 187 25.63 11.40 14.43
C GLY A 187 25.43 9.95 14.92
N ILE A 188 24.23 9.40 14.87
CA ILE A 188 23.95 8.02 15.25
C ILE A 188 24.33 7.14 14.04
N ARG A 189 25.49 6.49 14.09
CA ARG A 189 26.02 5.67 12.99
C ARG A 189 26.09 4.17 13.30
N ASP A 190 25.79 3.80 14.52
CA ASP A 190 25.92 2.43 15.03
C ASP A 190 24.79 1.50 14.51
N VAL A 191 23.73 2.09 13.96
CA VAL A 191 22.57 1.35 13.47
C VAL A 191 22.69 1.10 11.96
N PRO A 192 22.68 -0.16 11.50
CA PRO A 192 22.73 -0.48 10.09
C PRO A 192 21.52 0.06 9.30
N LEU A 193 21.78 0.52 8.07
CA LEU A 193 20.75 1.08 7.18
C LEU A 193 19.54 0.16 7.00
N HIS A 194 19.78 -1.14 6.81
CA HIS A 194 18.70 -2.12 6.56
C HIS A 194 17.77 -2.29 7.77
N ILE A 195 18.27 -2.14 9.00
CA ILE A 195 17.45 -2.17 10.22
C ILE A 195 16.53 -0.94 10.27
N ILE A 196 17.08 0.27 10.05
CA ILE A 196 16.28 1.50 10.03
C ILE A 196 15.19 1.41 8.96
N MET A 197 15.56 0.99 7.74
CA MET A 197 14.62 0.85 6.64
C MET A 197 13.54 -0.19 6.93
N GLY A 198 13.91 -1.32 7.51
CA GLY A 198 12.98 -2.38 7.90
C GLY A 198 11.95 -1.89 8.93
N ARG A 199 12.42 -1.26 9.99
CA ARG A 199 11.54 -0.71 11.04
C ARG A 199 10.60 0.35 10.48
N MET A 200 11.06 1.18 9.54
CA MET A 200 10.21 2.15 8.83
C MET A 200 9.14 1.48 7.96
N CYS A 201 9.45 0.37 7.30
CA CYS A 201 8.45 -0.41 6.55
C CYS A 201 7.35 -0.94 7.47
N LEU A 202 7.69 -1.44 8.66
CA LEU A 202 6.70 -1.93 9.63
C LEU A 202 5.82 -0.80 10.17
N ILE A 203 6.39 0.35 10.53
CA ILE A 203 5.63 1.52 10.96
C ILE A 203 4.63 1.91 9.87
N ASN A 204 5.08 2.00 8.62
CA ASN A 204 4.21 2.38 7.52
C ASN A 204 3.13 1.32 7.21
N LEU A 205 3.41 0.04 7.39
CA LEU A 205 2.40 -1.00 7.29
C LEU A 205 1.26 -0.78 8.30
N VAL A 206 1.61 -0.42 9.55
CA VAL A 206 0.61 -0.08 10.58
C VAL A 206 -0.15 1.19 10.22
N LEU A 207 0.53 2.20 9.67
CA LEU A 207 -0.09 3.47 9.28
C LEU A 207 -1.14 3.33 8.17
N TYR A 208 -1.03 2.34 7.29
CA TYR A 208 -2.08 2.05 6.30
C TYR A 208 -3.43 1.71 6.93
N PHE A 209 -3.44 1.17 8.14
CA PHE A 209 -4.66 0.77 8.86
C PHE A 209 -5.05 1.75 9.96
N THR A 210 -4.30 2.84 10.13
CA THR A 210 -4.50 3.82 11.22
C THR A 210 -5.58 4.82 10.84
N PRO A 211 -6.63 5.00 11.68
CA PRO A 211 -7.74 5.90 11.37
C PRO A 211 -7.44 7.38 11.65
N THR A 212 -6.27 7.73 12.21
CA THR A 212 -5.93 9.12 12.54
C THR A 212 -5.44 9.90 11.32
N PRO A 213 -5.69 11.23 11.25
CA PRO A 213 -5.17 12.07 10.18
C PRO A 213 -3.65 12.02 10.10
N GLY A 214 -3.10 11.71 8.92
CA GLY A 214 -1.65 11.59 8.72
C GLY A 214 -0.96 10.52 9.56
N GLY A 215 -1.73 9.66 10.26
CA GLY A 215 -1.17 8.69 11.20
C GLY A 215 -0.67 9.29 12.52
N THR A 216 -1.07 10.54 12.82
CA THR A 216 -0.63 11.28 14.03
C THR A 216 -0.86 10.47 15.30
N GLY A 217 0.12 10.48 16.19
CA GLY A 217 0.16 9.69 17.42
C GLY A 217 0.66 8.26 17.21
N VAL A 218 0.21 7.58 16.16
CA VAL A 218 0.66 6.21 15.84
C VAL A 218 2.02 6.22 15.15
N ALA A 219 2.29 7.21 14.31
CA ALA A 219 3.60 7.38 13.68
C ALA A 219 4.69 7.67 14.72
N GLU A 220 4.45 8.63 15.60
CA GLU A 220 5.37 9.03 16.66
C GLU A 220 5.54 7.92 17.69
N GLY A 221 4.44 7.33 18.17
CA GLY A 221 4.47 6.21 19.10
C GLY A 221 5.16 4.98 18.52
N GLY A 222 4.86 4.66 17.25
CA GLY A 222 5.52 3.59 16.51
C GLY A 222 7.02 3.84 16.35
N PHE A 223 7.41 5.07 16.05
CA PHE A 223 8.82 5.44 15.97
C PHE A 223 9.52 5.27 17.33
N LEU A 224 8.94 5.78 18.41
CA LEU A 224 9.50 5.60 19.76
C LEU A 224 9.65 4.13 20.15
N VAL A 225 8.64 3.32 19.89
CA VAL A 225 8.69 1.87 20.22
C VAL A 225 9.73 1.13 19.41
N MET A 226 9.81 1.42 18.10
CA MET A 226 10.71 0.71 17.18
C MET A 226 12.17 1.17 17.32
N PHE A 227 12.42 2.41 17.73
CA PHE A 227 13.78 2.97 17.80
C PHE A 227 14.30 3.18 19.24
N LYS A 228 13.46 2.98 20.29
CA LYS A 228 13.90 3.04 21.68
C LYS A 228 15.03 2.07 22.05
N PRO A 229 15.11 0.85 21.48
CA PRO A 229 16.20 -0.08 21.77
C PRO A 229 17.53 0.27 21.10
N LEU A 230 17.59 1.28 20.24
CA LEU A 230 18.78 1.76 19.54
C LEU A 230 19.38 2.96 20.23
#